data_3a24f85335c63dcdd0bc244c614c0b8d
#
_entry.id   3a24f85335c63dcdd0bc244c614c0b8d
#
_cell.length_a   1.000
_cell.length_b   1.000
_cell.length_c   1.000
_cell.angle_alpha   90.00
_cell.angle_beta   90.00
_cell.angle_gamma   90.00
#
_symmetry.space_group_name_H-M   'P 1'
#
loop_
_entity.id
_entity.type
_entity.pdbx_description
1 polymer ?
#
loop_
_entity_poly.entity_id
_entity_poly.type
_entity_poly.pdbx_seq_one_letter_code
_entity_poly.pdbx_strand_id
1 'polypeptide(L)'
;MFRKPHLLAAIVMAACASTSAQNPIICDRYTPDPAPYVHGDTLYLFVDHDEDETVNGYFTMKDWLLYSTVDMVNWTYRGTPLTSETFSAWAKQGNDCWASQCIERNGKWYWYVTATIKGQAYPGIGVAVANSPAGPYRDPIKKPLVQGWFKIDPTVFIDDNGQAYLFYGNNNLWYAKLTKNMTAITGGEHEVKVKDEAAFGPYKGYDGDNPKTNFEEASWLYKRDGRYYLEFAAGGVPEFWAYSTADKITGPWTYQGKVMGQADNSFTIHGGSVEFRGHHYLFYHNGKLPNGGGYKRATCIEEYTPNEDGSIPFMKFTAKGVEPLQNLDPYTLQEAETINQSSGILCQGDHTQCYVTNISRDDYIRVRSVDFGDVGATSFKATVRADQKATLYIRTGSKSGSVKGRYTIEPTDGEWREICFDLTAPITGVQNLVFTFSGSGKSLFDFDNWQFSQQPAHVEAATARPAAAESYDLLGRRIKGTPHRGMVVVTKGRKHLAE
;
A
#
# COMPACT_ATOMS: atom_id res chain seq x y z
N MET A 1 19.26 -22.16 -65.66
CA MET A 1 20.06 -21.94 -64.39
C MET A 1 19.28 -21.07 -63.46
N PHE A 2 18.39 -21.66 -62.63
CA PHE A 2 17.48 -20.94 -61.74
C PHE A 2 18.05 -20.99 -60.34
N ARG A 3 18.40 -19.81 -59.80
CA ARG A 3 18.77 -19.63 -58.35
C ARG A 3 17.53 -19.61 -57.49
N LYS A 4 17.45 -20.52 -56.50
CA LYS A 4 16.44 -20.53 -55.45
C LYS A 4 16.81 -19.45 -54.40
N PRO A 5 15.87 -18.67 -53.90
CA PRO A 5 16.12 -17.80 -52.75
C PRO A 5 16.05 -18.62 -51.44
N HIS A 6 17.06 -18.48 -50.61
CA HIS A 6 17.03 -18.99 -49.23
C HIS A 6 16.18 -18.06 -48.37
N LEU A 7 15.06 -18.58 -47.89
CA LEU A 7 14.22 -17.93 -46.90
C LEU A 7 14.89 -18.14 -45.54
N LEU A 8 15.41 -17.07 -44.95
CA LEU A 8 15.85 -17.06 -43.53
C LEU A 8 14.60 -16.93 -42.66
N ALA A 9 14.20 -18.01 -42.00
CA ALA A 9 13.16 -17.97 -40.97
C ALA A 9 13.78 -17.42 -39.71
N ALA A 10 13.43 -16.19 -39.37
CA ALA A 10 13.70 -15.63 -38.03
C ALA A 10 12.80 -16.32 -37.00
N ILE A 11 13.37 -17.17 -36.19
CA ILE A 11 12.69 -17.76 -35.05
C ILE A 11 12.59 -16.64 -33.97
N VAL A 12 11.45 -16.00 -33.89
CA VAL A 12 11.09 -15.16 -32.71
C VAL A 12 10.84 -16.13 -31.55
N MET A 13 11.80 -16.29 -30.67
CA MET A 13 11.56 -16.92 -29.39
C MET A 13 10.66 -15.96 -28.56
N ALA A 14 9.38 -16.24 -28.58
CA ALA A 14 8.48 -15.68 -27.56
C ALA A 14 8.94 -16.25 -26.22
N ALA A 15 9.60 -15.44 -25.42
CA ALA A 15 9.84 -15.74 -24.02
C ALA A 15 8.45 -15.85 -23.37
N CYS A 16 8.00 -17.07 -23.08
CA CYS A 16 6.89 -17.31 -22.17
C CYS A 16 7.33 -16.77 -20.80
N ALA A 17 7.04 -15.49 -20.53
CA ALA A 17 7.05 -14.99 -19.18
C ALA A 17 6.05 -15.84 -18.39
N SER A 18 6.55 -16.68 -17.51
CA SER A 18 5.70 -17.37 -16.55
C SER A 18 4.99 -16.29 -15.74
N THR A 19 3.71 -16.09 -16.00
CA THR A 19 2.86 -15.18 -15.22
C THR A 19 2.74 -15.75 -13.82
N SER A 20 3.64 -15.35 -12.91
CA SER A 20 3.47 -15.65 -11.50
C SER A 20 2.33 -14.82 -10.98
N ALA A 21 1.44 -15.44 -10.19
CA ALA A 21 0.34 -14.78 -9.52
C ALA A 21 0.83 -13.54 -8.77
N GLN A 22 0.05 -12.44 -8.83
CA GLN A 22 0.30 -11.22 -8.06
C GLN A 22 -0.79 -11.01 -7.00
N ASN A 23 -2.04 -11.41 -7.28
CA ASN A 23 -3.13 -11.32 -6.31
C ASN A 23 -3.12 -12.52 -5.36
N PRO A 24 -3.20 -12.27 -4.03
CA PRO A 24 -3.15 -10.99 -3.35
C PRO A 24 -1.82 -10.24 -3.50
N ILE A 25 -1.87 -8.89 -3.48
CA ILE A 25 -0.69 -8.03 -3.74
C ILE A 25 0.22 -7.87 -2.51
N ILE A 26 -0.28 -8.10 -1.31
CA ILE A 26 0.47 -8.14 -0.05
C ILE A 26 0.46 -9.58 0.43
N CYS A 27 1.64 -10.14 0.74
CA CYS A 27 1.79 -11.57 1.00
C CYS A 27 2.30 -11.90 2.41
N ASP A 28 2.79 -10.93 3.16
CA ASP A 28 3.39 -11.13 4.48
C ASP A 28 2.37 -11.09 5.63
N ARG A 29 1.16 -10.57 5.35
CA ARG A 29 0.05 -10.49 6.32
C ARG A 29 -1.30 -10.31 5.63
N TYR A 30 -2.38 -10.39 6.40
CA TYR A 30 -3.74 -10.18 5.91
C TYR A 30 -4.09 -8.69 5.93
N THR A 31 -4.47 -8.14 4.78
CA THR A 31 -4.72 -6.72 4.55
C THR A 31 -6.08 -6.50 3.92
N PRO A 32 -7.19 -6.57 4.69
CA PRO A 32 -8.53 -6.32 4.17
C PRO A 32 -8.81 -4.86 3.92
N ASP A 33 -9.98 -4.60 3.36
CA ASP A 33 -10.65 -3.30 3.25
C ASP A 33 -9.77 -2.20 2.61
N PRO A 34 -9.18 -2.46 1.41
CA PRO A 34 -8.22 -1.55 0.80
C PRO A 34 -8.86 -0.23 0.39
N ALA A 35 -8.21 0.87 0.78
CA ALA A 35 -8.58 2.24 0.46
C ALA A 35 -7.45 2.95 -0.29
N PRO A 36 -7.40 2.89 -1.63
CA PRO A 36 -6.37 3.53 -2.42
C PRO A 36 -6.53 5.05 -2.47
N TYR A 37 -5.41 5.78 -2.43
CA TYR A 37 -5.38 7.24 -2.57
C TYR A 37 -4.17 7.69 -3.38
N VAL A 38 -4.40 8.44 -4.45
CA VAL A 38 -3.34 8.99 -5.30
C VAL A 38 -2.93 10.38 -4.82
N HIS A 39 -1.63 10.58 -4.59
CA HIS A 39 -1.06 11.87 -4.30
C HIS A 39 0.27 12.05 -5.06
N GLY A 40 0.28 12.98 -6.00
CA GLY A 40 1.41 13.17 -6.91
C GLY A 40 1.65 11.91 -7.76
N ASP A 41 2.90 11.47 -7.80
CA ASP A 41 3.32 10.30 -8.58
C ASP A 41 3.18 8.97 -7.83
N THR A 42 2.58 8.98 -6.65
CA THR A 42 2.50 7.83 -5.75
C THR A 42 1.06 7.46 -5.49
N LEU A 43 0.75 6.18 -5.57
CA LEU A 43 -0.48 5.61 -5.03
C LEU A 43 -0.18 5.06 -3.63
N TYR A 44 -0.89 5.58 -2.65
CA TYR A 44 -0.91 5.11 -1.26
C TYR A 44 -2.08 4.14 -1.08
N LEU A 45 -1.83 3.08 -0.36
CA LEU A 45 -2.83 2.06 -0.05
C LEU A 45 -2.96 1.96 1.47
N PHE A 46 -4.06 2.46 1.98
CA PHE A 46 -4.45 2.35 3.38
C PHE A 46 -5.26 1.07 3.54
N VAL A 47 -4.91 0.23 4.51
CA VAL A 47 -5.58 -1.06 4.72
C VAL A 47 -5.75 -1.33 6.20
N ASP A 48 -6.72 -2.15 6.51
CA ASP A 48 -6.86 -2.74 7.82
C ASP A 48 -5.91 -3.94 7.97
N HIS A 49 -5.86 -4.55 9.14
CA HIS A 49 -5.01 -5.70 9.42
C HIS A 49 -5.82 -6.78 10.14
N ASP A 50 -6.23 -7.81 9.40
CA ASP A 50 -6.80 -9.01 10.00
C ASP A 50 -5.69 -9.80 10.71
N GLU A 51 -5.84 -10.05 11.99
CA GLU A 51 -4.87 -10.78 12.79
C GLU A 51 -4.80 -12.27 12.43
N ASP A 52 -3.64 -12.88 12.60
CA ASP A 52 -3.46 -14.32 12.42
C ASP A 52 -4.34 -15.15 13.36
N GLU A 53 -4.60 -14.64 14.56
CA GLU A 53 -5.44 -15.25 15.59
C GLU A 53 -6.72 -14.46 15.77
N THR A 54 -7.87 -15.07 15.52
CA THR A 54 -9.17 -14.43 15.73
C THR A 54 -9.66 -14.54 17.16
N VAL A 55 -10.26 -13.49 17.68
CA VAL A 55 -10.95 -13.49 18.97
C VAL A 55 -12.42 -13.92 18.75
N ASN A 56 -12.83 -15.00 19.42
CA ASN A 56 -14.18 -15.57 19.32
C ASN A 56 -14.62 -15.95 17.89
N GLY A 57 -13.67 -16.24 16.99
CA GLY A 57 -13.97 -16.58 15.60
C GLY A 57 -14.61 -15.41 14.82
N TYR A 58 -14.22 -14.18 15.11
CA TYR A 58 -14.75 -12.97 14.51
C TYR A 58 -13.62 -12.05 14.02
N PHE A 59 -13.96 -11.00 13.27
CA PHE A 59 -13.00 -9.98 12.82
C PHE A 59 -12.16 -9.46 13.97
N THR A 60 -10.86 -9.55 13.84
CA THR A 60 -9.90 -9.15 14.88
C THR A 60 -8.82 -8.31 14.24
N MET A 61 -8.88 -7.00 14.46
CA MET A 61 -8.01 -6.00 13.86
C MET A 61 -7.56 -5.02 14.93
N LYS A 62 -6.25 -4.77 15.05
CA LYS A 62 -5.67 -3.94 16.11
C LYS A 62 -5.11 -2.62 15.61
N ASP A 63 -4.84 -2.54 14.33
CA ASP A 63 -4.13 -1.43 13.72
C ASP A 63 -4.50 -1.26 12.24
N TRP A 64 -3.99 -0.18 11.65
CA TRP A 64 -4.12 0.16 10.24
C TRP A 64 -2.73 0.36 9.63
N LEU A 65 -2.55 -0.18 8.45
CA LEU A 65 -1.28 -0.23 7.75
C LEU A 65 -1.26 0.70 6.55
N LEU A 66 -0.05 1.09 6.16
CA LEU A 66 0.16 1.89 4.97
C LEU A 66 1.17 1.21 4.03
N TYR A 67 0.79 1.16 2.77
CA TYR A 67 1.67 0.78 1.66
C TYR A 67 1.70 1.89 0.61
N SER A 68 2.69 1.85 -0.27
CA SER A 68 2.75 2.74 -1.42
C SER A 68 3.35 2.05 -2.64
N THR A 69 3.00 2.55 -3.82
CA THR A 69 3.58 2.12 -5.08
C THR A 69 3.69 3.26 -6.07
N VAL A 70 4.62 3.14 -7.02
CA VAL A 70 4.74 4.02 -8.18
C VAL A 70 4.59 3.25 -9.50
N ASP A 71 4.54 1.92 -9.42
CA ASP A 71 4.53 1.01 -10.58
C ASP A 71 3.38 -0.01 -10.60
N MET A 72 2.55 -0.04 -9.54
CA MET A 72 1.39 -0.92 -9.32
C MET A 72 1.71 -2.40 -9.09
N VAL A 73 2.98 -2.80 -9.13
CA VAL A 73 3.38 -4.21 -8.96
C VAL A 73 4.34 -4.45 -7.80
N ASN A 74 5.13 -3.45 -7.41
CA ASN A 74 5.97 -3.48 -6.21
C ASN A 74 5.37 -2.56 -5.16
N TRP A 75 5.10 -3.10 -3.98
CA TRP A 75 4.45 -2.39 -2.88
C TRP A 75 5.43 -2.21 -1.73
N THR A 76 5.65 -0.97 -1.33
CA THR A 76 6.52 -0.63 -0.21
C THR A 76 5.69 -0.47 1.05
N TYR A 77 5.97 -1.27 2.07
CA TYR A 77 5.40 -1.08 3.40
C TYR A 77 5.90 0.22 4.02
N ARG A 78 5.00 1.05 4.52
CA ARG A 78 5.29 2.38 5.11
C ARG A 78 5.01 2.44 6.60
N GLY A 79 4.82 1.29 7.23
CA GLY A 79 4.62 1.17 8.66
C GLY A 79 3.17 0.93 9.08
N THR A 80 3.00 0.95 10.39
CA THR A 80 1.72 0.90 11.11
C THR A 80 1.42 2.28 11.71
N PRO A 81 0.90 3.25 10.93
CA PRO A 81 0.77 4.65 11.38
C PRO A 81 -0.32 4.86 12.43
N LEU A 82 -1.31 3.96 12.49
CA LEU A 82 -2.44 4.04 13.40
C LEU A 82 -2.68 2.72 14.12
N THR A 83 -3.02 2.85 15.40
CA THR A 83 -3.52 1.76 16.24
C THR A 83 -4.73 2.24 17.03
N SER A 84 -5.44 1.34 17.71
CA SER A 84 -6.51 1.72 18.62
C SER A 84 -6.04 2.68 19.72
N GLU A 85 -4.75 2.67 20.09
CA GLU A 85 -4.16 3.56 21.08
C GLU A 85 -4.21 5.03 20.66
N THR A 86 -4.12 5.34 19.37
CA THR A 86 -4.26 6.70 18.84
C THR A 86 -5.60 7.31 19.28
N PHE A 87 -6.63 6.48 19.43
CA PHE A 87 -7.99 6.87 19.81
C PHE A 87 -8.36 6.46 21.24
N SER A 88 -7.36 6.26 22.11
CA SER A 88 -7.57 5.78 23.49
C SER A 88 -8.53 6.61 24.34
N ALA A 89 -8.79 7.86 23.96
CA ALA A 89 -9.76 8.71 24.62
C ALA A 89 -11.20 8.18 24.52
N TRP A 90 -11.55 7.49 23.42
CA TRP A 90 -12.91 7.04 23.16
C TRP A 90 -13.02 5.61 22.62
N ALA A 91 -12.03 5.10 21.89
CA ALA A 91 -12.07 3.77 21.30
C ALA A 91 -11.74 2.67 22.31
N LYS A 92 -12.43 1.55 22.21
CA LYS A 92 -12.09 0.30 22.87
C LYS A 92 -10.74 -0.15 22.32
N GLN A 93 -9.84 -0.54 23.21
CA GLN A 93 -8.52 -0.99 22.84
C GLN A 93 -8.54 -2.44 22.38
N GLY A 94 -7.78 -2.75 21.34
CA GLY A 94 -7.48 -4.10 20.91
C GLY A 94 -8.09 -4.47 19.55
N ASN A 95 -9.27 -5.06 19.45
CA ASN A 95 -9.64 -5.93 18.34
C ASN A 95 -10.52 -5.31 17.24
N ASP A 96 -10.98 -4.09 17.38
CA ASP A 96 -12.09 -3.54 16.59
C ASP A 96 -11.66 -2.32 15.75
N CYS A 97 -10.48 -2.40 15.11
CA CYS A 97 -9.95 -1.39 14.17
C CYS A 97 -10.40 -1.72 12.75
N TRP A 98 -11.64 -1.36 12.40
CA TRP A 98 -12.28 -1.76 11.14
C TRP A 98 -12.11 -0.72 10.03
N ALA A 99 -12.75 -0.98 8.88
CA ALA A 99 -12.60 -0.23 7.64
C ALA A 99 -12.40 1.27 7.79
N SER A 100 -11.53 1.80 6.94
CA SER A 100 -11.01 3.15 7.06
C SER A 100 -10.73 3.78 5.70
N GLN A 101 -10.64 5.11 5.64
CA GLN A 101 -10.17 5.83 4.46
C GLN A 101 -9.40 7.08 4.82
N CYS A 102 -8.35 7.37 4.07
CA CYS A 102 -7.53 8.57 4.23
C CYS A 102 -7.66 9.51 3.02
N ILE A 103 -7.59 10.81 3.27
CA ILE A 103 -7.56 11.85 2.23
C ILE A 103 -6.62 12.98 2.64
N GLU A 104 -5.95 13.59 1.66
CA GLU A 104 -5.14 14.77 1.88
C GLU A 104 -5.96 16.05 1.62
N ARG A 105 -5.72 17.09 2.43
CA ARG A 105 -6.20 18.45 2.22
C ARG A 105 -5.25 19.49 2.79
N ASN A 106 -4.74 20.37 1.93
CA ASN A 106 -3.87 21.50 2.32
C ASN A 106 -2.61 21.06 3.09
N GLY A 107 -1.94 20.02 2.64
CA GLY A 107 -0.72 19.47 3.25
C GLY A 107 -0.97 18.69 4.54
N LYS A 108 -2.22 18.36 4.83
CA LYS A 108 -2.58 17.50 5.98
C LYS A 108 -3.33 16.27 5.52
N TRP A 109 -3.02 15.15 6.15
CA TRP A 109 -3.64 13.86 5.95
C TRP A 109 -4.67 13.59 7.02
N TYR A 110 -5.89 13.22 6.61
CA TYR A 110 -7.03 12.97 7.47
C TYR A 110 -7.47 11.52 7.29
N TRP A 111 -7.21 10.68 8.27
CA TRP A 111 -7.54 9.26 8.24
C TRP A 111 -8.76 8.99 9.10
N TYR A 112 -9.88 8.67 8.45
CA TYR A 112 -11.15 8.34 9.08
C TYR A 112 -11.19 6.84 9.31
N VAL A 113 -11.48 6.44 10.55
CA VAL A 113 -11.42 5.03 10.99
C VAL A 113 -12.66 4.65 11.74
N THR A 114 -13.06 3.39 11.61
CA THR A 114 -14.10 2.77 12.43
C THR A 114 -13.47 2.08 13.63
N ALA A 115 -14.01 2.31 14.83
CA ALA A 115 -13.65 1.54 16.02
C ALA A 115 -14.83 1.41 16.96
N THR A 116 -14.92 0.32 17.73
CA THR A 116 -15.91 0.16 18.80
C THR A 116 -15.67 1.19 19.89
N ILE A 117 -16.72 1.83 20.40
CA ILE A 117 -16.63 2.84 21.46
C ILE A 117 -16.40 2.17 22.80
N LYS A 118 -15.50 2.73 23.58
CA LYS A 118 -15.17 2.26 24.93
C LYS A 118 -16.40 2.22 25.82
N GLY A 119 -16.69 1.03 26.38
CA GLY A 119 -17.84 0.81 27.24
C GLY A 119 -19.19 0.72 26.50
N GLN A 120 -19.18 0.69 25.18
CA GLN A 120 -20.36 0.50 24.34
C GLN A 120 -20.26 -0.77 23.52
N ALA A 121 -21.41 -1.23 22.97
CA ALA A 121 -21.48 -2.37 22.04
C ALA A 121 -21.60 -1.91 20.57
N TYR A 122 -21.55 -0.61 20.30
CA TYR A 122 -21.65 -0.04 18.96
C TYR A 122 -20.39 0.75 18.59
N PRO A 123 -20.11 0.88 17.29
CA PRO A 123 -18.97 1.59 16.76
C PRO A 123 -19.17 3.11 16.70
N GLY A 124 -18.06 3.79 16.42
CA GLY A 124 -18.00 5.18 16.00
C GLY A 124 -16.92 5.38 14.97
N ILE A 125 -17.03 6.47 14.22
CA ILE A 125 -16.03 6.89 13.24
C ILE A 125 -15.26 8.08 13.83
N GLY A 126 -13.95 7.91 13.96
CA GLY A 126 -13.01 8.96 14.36
C GLY A 126 -12.21 9.51 13.19
N VAL A 127 -11.40 10.53 13.46
CA VAL A 127 -10.43 11.07 12.51
C VAL A 127 -9.08 11.31 13.17
N ALA A 128 -8.02 10.78 12.57
CA ALA A 128 -6.65 11.12 12.94
C ALA A 128 -6.03 12.05 11.89
N VAL A 129 -5.12 12.93 12.33
CA VAL A 129 -4.50 13.94 11.47
C VAL A 129 -2.99 13.88 11.57
N ALA A 130 -2.32 13.94 10.40
CA ALA A 130 -0.87 13.99 10.26
C ALA A 130 -0.44 15.03 9.21
N ASN A 131 0.87 15.30 9.13
CA ASN A 131 1.49 16.12 8.08
C ASN A 131 2.13 15.27 6.96
N SER A 132 2.10 13.95 7.09
CA SER A 132 2.65 12.98 6.15
C SER A 132 1.71 11.76 6.09
N PRO A 133 1.63 11.05 4.95
CA PRO A 133 0.83 9.83 4.86
C PRO A 133 1.26 8.74 5.84
N ALA A 134 2.55 8.65 6.15
CA ALA A 134 3.09 7.70 7.13
C ALA A 134 2.98 8.19 8.59
N GLY A 135 2.41 9.36 8.83
CA GLY A 135 2.22 9.90 10.19
C GLY A 135 3.35 10.85 10.64
N PRO A 136 3.56 11.03 11.96
CA PRO A 136 2.74 10.46 13.03
C PRO A 136 1.34 11.08 13.09
N TYR A 137 0.34 10.24 13.25
CA TYR A 137 -1.06 10.65 13.36
C TYR A 137 -1.45 10.95 14.81
N ARG A 138 -2.45 11.84 14.99
CA ARG A 138 -3.03 12.16 16.30
C ARG A 138 -4.53 12.32 16.17
N ASP A 139 -5.27 11.91 17.18
CA ASP A 139 -6.69 12.23 17.34
C ASP A 139 -6.84 13.67 17.86
N PRO A 140 -7.26 14.64 17.02
CA PRO A 140 -7.34 16.04 17.42
C PRO A 140 -8.57 16.37 18.25
N ILE A 141 -9.60 15.51 18.26
CA ILE A 141 -10.91 15.80 18.84
C ILE A 141 -11.23 14.94 20.06
N LYS A 142 -10.51 13.83 20.26
CA LYS A 142 -10.63 12.90 21.41
C LYS A 142 -12.05 12.37 21.63
N LYS A 143 -12.81 12.24 20.56
CA LYS A 143 -14.16 11.67 20.51
C LYS A 143 -14.49 11.28 19.08
N PRO A 144 -15.44 10.35 18.83
CA PRO A 144 -15.88 10.06 17.48
C PRO A 144 -16.59 11.27 16.84
N LEU A 145 -16.52 11.36 15.51
CA LEU A 145 -17.30 12.31 14.68
C LEU A 145 -18.77 11.92 14.66
N VAL A 146 -19.02 10.64 14.48
CA VAL A 146 -20.34 10.01 14.49
C VAL A 146 -20.27 8.70 15.25
N GLN A 147 -21.39 8.25 15.80
CA GLN A 147 -21.45 7.02 16.59
C GLN A 147 -22.84 6.40 16.55
N GLY A 148 -22.90 5.09 16.72
CA GLY A 148 -24.16 4.34 16.81
C GLY A 148 -24.09 3.04 16.05
N TRP A 149 -25.15 2.22 16.18
CA TRP A 149 -25.29 0.98 15.44
C TRP A 149 -25.22 1.23 13.93
N PHE A 150 -24.50 0.36 13.22
CA PHE A 150 -24.32 0.39 11.76
C PHE A 150 -23.54 1.59 11.20
N LYS A 151 -22.91 2.42 12.03
CA LYS A 151 -22.08 3.56 11.59
C LYS A 151 -20.64 3.13 11.49
N ILE A 152 -20.32 2.47 10.37
CA ILE A 152 -18.99 1.94 10.01
C ILE A 152 -18.64 2.34 8.58
N ASP A 153 -17.48 1.94 8.10
CA ASP A 153 -17.01 2.02 6.71
C ASP A 153 -17.06 3.45 6.13
N PRO A 154 -16.26 4.35 6.70
CA PRO A 154 -16.24 5.73 6.22
C PRO A 154 -15.62 5.84 4.83
N THR A 155 -16.27 6.54 3.91
CA THR A 155 -15.67 7.07 2.69
C THR A 155 -15.73 8.59 2.71
N VAL A 156 -14.61 9.24 2.43
CA VAL A 156 -14.46 10.69 2.45
C VAL A 156 -14.16 11.23 1.06
N PHE A 157 -14.86 12.29 0.66
CA PHE A 157 -14.70 12.90 -0.64
C PHE A 157 -14.75 14.44 -0.52
N ILE A 158 -13.86 15.13 -1.23
CA ILE A 158 -13.86 16.58 -1.37
C ILE A 158 -14.39 16.93 -2.75
N ASP A 159 -15.55 17.56 -2.79
CA ASP A 159 -16.19 17.98 -4.03
C ASP A 159 -15.48 19.19 -4.69
N ASP A 160 -15.74 19.44 -5.98
CA ASP A 160 -15.11 20.50 -6.78
C ASP A 160 -15.25 21.89 -6.15
N ASN A 161 -16.33 22.13 -5.41
CA ASN A 161 -16.57 23.37 -4.68
C ASN A 161 -15.80 23.46 -3.35
N GLY A 162 -14.99 22.45 -3.03
CA GLY A 162 -14.22 22.34 -1.78
C GLY A 162 -15.00 21.88 -0.56
N GLN A 163 -16.31 21.53 -0.70
CA GLN A 163 -17.07 20.92 0.38
C GLN A 163 -16.69 19.45 0.51
N ALA A 164 -16.24 19.06 1.69
CA ALA A 164 -15.98 17.65 2.01
C ALA A 164 -17.22 16.96 2.58
N TYR A 165 -17.37 15.70 2.20
CA TYR A 165 -18.45 14.82 2.64
C TYR A 165 -17.86 13.54 3.23
N LEU A 166 -18.53 13.00 4.24
CA LEU A 166 -18.26 11.71 4.83
C LEU A 166 -19.52 10.84 4.65
N PHE A 167 -19.39 9.74 3.89
CA PHE A 167 -20.42 8.72 3.77
C PHE A 167 -20.02 7.52 4.62
N TYR A 168 -20.97 6.78 5.17
CA TYR A 168 -20.73 5.65 6.05
C TYR A 168 -22.00 4.84 6.28
N GLY A 169 -21.84 3.56 6.57
CA GLY A 169 -22.98 2.75 7.01
C GLY A 169 -22.90 1.27 6.66
N ASN A 170 -23.65 0.48 7.43
CA ASN A 170 -23.94 -0.93 7.18
C ASN A 170 -25.46 -1.10 7.23
N ASN A 171 -26.06 -1.86 6.29
CA ASN A 171 -27.50 -1.98 6.06
C ASN A 171 -28.27 -0.65 5.91
N ASN A 172 -27.68 0.45 6.24
CA ASN A 172 -28.14 1.82 6.07
C ASN A 172 -26.95 2.64 5.58
N LEU A 173 -27.22 3.71 4.87
CA LEU A 173 -26.18 4.62 4.38
C LEU A 173 -26.51 6.03 4.84
N TRP A 174 -25.55 6.69 5.43
CA TRP A 174 -25.64 8.11 5.81
C TRP A 174 -24.55 8.92 5.13
N TYR A 175 -24.78 10.21 5.02
CA TYR A 175 -23.72 11.17 4.74
C TYR A 175 -23.82 12.37 5.69
N ALA A 176 -22.68 13.00 5.92
CA ALA A 176 -22.56 14.26 6.62
C ALA A 176 -21.59 15.18 5.87
N LYS A 177 -21.84 16.49 5.91
CA LYS A 177 -20.84 17.47 5.47
C LYS A 177 -19.78 17.62 6.53
N LEU A 178 -18.52 17.68 6.12
CA LEU A 178 -17.42 18.02 7.00
C LEU A 178 -17.17 19.53 7.01
N THR A 179 -16.73 20.03 8.15
CA THR A 179 -16.21 21.40 8.27
C THR A 179 -14.92 21.58 7.46
N LYS A 180 -14.50 22.82 7.22
CA LYS A 180 -13.28 23.11 6.44
C LYS A 180 -12.02 22.50 7.03
N ASN A 181 -11.96 22.30 8.35
CA ASN A 181 -10.83 21.67 9.03
C ASN A 181 -10.91 20.13 9.07
N MET A 182 -11.93 19.54 8.42
CA MET A 182 -12.09 18.09 8.26
C MET A 182 -12.31 17.30 9.58
N THR A 183 -12.46 17.96 10.74
CA THR A 183 -12.50 17.30 12.05
C THR A 183 -13.83 17.45 12.78
N ALA A 184 -14.87 17.90 12.11
CA ALA A 184 -16.23 17.97 12.63
C ALA A 184 -17.25 17.86 11.50
N ILE A 185 -18.44 17.34 11.80
CA ILE A 185 -19.59 17.38 10.90
C ILE A 185 -20.35 18.71 11.04
N THR A 186 -21.04 19.12 10.00
CA THR A 186 -21.91 20.29 9.99
C THR A 186 -23.23 19.99 9.26
N GLY A 187 -24.32 20.57 9.71
CA GLY A 187 -25.66 20.35 9.14
C GLY A 187 -26.30 19.04 9.52
N GLY A 188 -25.68 18.25 10.40
CA GLY A 188 -26.20 16.96 10.85
C GLY A 188 -25.91 15.80 9.90
N GLU A 189 -26.46 14.65 10.23
CA GLU A 189 -26.38 13.41 9.45
C GLU A 189 -27.63 13.29 8.58
N HIS A 190 -27.47 12.83 7.34
CA HIS A 190 -28.54 12.65 6.35
C HIS A 190 -28.57 11.19 5.91
N GLU A 191 -29.72 10.55 6.03
CA GLU A 191 -29.92 9.18 5.57
C GLU A 191 -30.17 9.13 4.06
N VAL A 192 -29.48 8.22 3.38
CA VAL A 192 -29.71 7.86 1.97
C VAL A 192 -30.73 6.73 1.91
N LYS A 193 -31.69 6.83 1.01
CA LYS A 193 -32.77 5.82 0.88
C LYS A 193 -32.26 4.57 0.16
N VAL A 194 -31.51 3.71 0.87
CA VAL A 194 -30.91 2.49 0.30
C VAL A 194 -31.95 1.40 -0.06
N LYS A 195 -33.18 1.51 0.43
CA LYS A 195 -34.30 0.60 0.06
C LYS A 195 -34.95 0.93 -1.29
N ASP A 196 -34.51 1.98 -1.95
CA ASP A 196 -34.95 2.34 -3.30
C ASP A 196 -34.24 1.43 -4.31
N GLU A 197 -35.00 0.49 -4.91
CA GLU A 197 -34.44 -0.46 -5.88
C GLU A 197 -33.91 0.23 -7.15
N ALA A 198 -34.48 1.38 -7.53
CA ALA A 198 -33.93 2.15 -8.65
C ALA A 198 -32.57 2.74 -8.36
N ALA A 199 -32.30 3.02 -7.08
CA ALA A 199 -31.05 3.60 -6.62
C ALA A 199 -29.99 2.56 -6.24
N PHE A 200 -30.37 1.41 -5.67
CA PHE A 200 -29.44 0.41 -5.12
C PHE A 200 -29.66 -1.01 -5.66
N GLY A 201 -30.59 -1.18 -6.62
CA GLY A 201 -30.88 -2.46 -7.26
C GLY A 201 -31.83 -3.37 -6.47
N PRO A 202 -32.38 -4.40 -7.14
CA PRO A 202 -33.33 -5.32 -6.54
C PRO A 202 -32.61 -6.25 -5.53
N TYR A 203 -33.18 -6.37 -4.35
CA TYR A 203 -32.70 -7.30 -3.34
C TYR A 203 -33.42 -8.65 -3.44
N LYS A 204 -32.65 -9.74 -3.36
CA LYS A 204 -33.19 -11.12 -3.40
C LYS A 204 -32.95 -11.89 -2.08
N GLY A 205 -32.66 -11.24 -1.00
CA GLY A 205 -32.42 -11.88 0.28
C GLY A 205 -33.47 -11.54 1.31
N TYR A 206 -33.52 -12.31 2.37
CA TYR A 206 -34.52 -12.20 3.42
C TYR A 206 -33.84 -12.11 4.78
N ASP A 207 -34.28 -11.16 5.60
CA ASP A 207 -33.94 -11.12 7.01
C ASP A 207 -35.22 -10.89 7.82
N GLY A 208 -35.84 -11.98 8.23
CA GLY A 208 -37.12 -11.95 8.95
C GLY A 208 -38.23 -11.24 8.16
N ASP A 209 -38.97 -10.36 8.82
CA ASP A 209 -40.13 -9.65 8.23
C ASP A 209 -39.74 -8.38 7.44
N ASN A 210 -38.44 -8.05 7.34
CA ASN A 210 -37.97 -6.86 6.64
C ASN A 210 -37.21 -7.24 5.36
N PRO A 211 -37.60 -6.71 4.18
CA PRO A 211 -36.75 -6.81 3.02
C PRO A 211 -35.42 -6.04 3.30
N LYS A 212 -34.30 -6.73 3.22
CA LYS A 212 -32.98 -6.08 3.24
C LYS A 212 -32.84 -5.21 2.00
N THR A 213 -31.98 -4.23 2.11
CA THR A 213 -31.57 -3.41 0.98
C THR A 213 -30.57 -4.18 0.12
N ASN A 214 -30.38 -3.79 -1.14
CA ASN A 214 -29.25 -4.32 -1.90
C ASN A 214 -27.91 -3.74 -1.42
N PHE A 215 -27.90 -2.56 -0.83
CA PHE A 215 -26.75 -1.99 -0.12
C PHE A 215 -26.50 -2.76 1.17
N GLU A 216 -25.31 -3.27 1.36
CA GLU A 216 -24.90 -3.90 2.60
C GLU A 216 -23.96 -2.96 3.40
N GLU A 217 -22.79 -2.62 2.85
CA GLU A 217 -21.75 -1.82 3.53
C GLU A 217 -20.69 -1.29 2.55
N ALA A 218 -19.52 -0.92 3.05
CA ALA A 218 -18.30 -0.65 2.25
C ALA A 218 -18.49 0.42 1.18
N SER A 219 -19.14 1.53 1.51
CA SER A 219 -19.35 2.61 0.55
C SER A 219 -18.01 3.22 0.07
N TRP A 220 -17.86 3.39 -1.25
CA TRP A 220 -16.73 4.04 -1.89
C TRP A 220 -17.21 5.11 -2.86
N LEU A 221 -16.88 6.37 -2.60
CA LEU A 221 -17.36 7.52 -3.37
C LEU A 221 -16.22 8.19 -4.15
N TYR A 222 -16.43 8.39 -5.44
CA TYR A 222 -15.55 9.19 -6.29
C TYR A 222 -16.33 9.91 -7.40
N LYS A 223 -15.64 10.77 -8.14
CA LYS A 223 -16.19 11.51 -9.29
C LYS A 223 -15.34 11.26 -10.52
N ARG A 224 -15.99 10.99 -11.65
CA ARG A 224 -15.36 10.87 -12.95
C ARG A 224 -16.21 11.51 -14.01
N ASP A 225 -15.64 12.33 -14.89
CA ASP A 225 -16.31 13.01 -16.01
C ASP A 225 -17.60 13.76 -15.59
N GLY A 226 -17.54 14.43 -14.42
CA GLY A 226 -18.66 15.19 -13.88
C GLY A 226 -19.74 14.38 -13.18
N ARG A 227 -19.69 13.04 -13.22
CA ARG A 227 -20.65 12.13 -12.60
C ARG A 227 -20.08 11.54 -11.31
N TYR A 228 -20.90 11.41 -10.28
CA TYR A 228 -20.56 10.73 -9.03
C TYR A 228 -20.83 9.25 -9.15
N TYR A 229 -19.90 8.45 -8.64
CA TYR A 229 -19.95 7.01 -8.53
C TYR A 229 -19.92 6.63 -7.06
N LEU A 230 -20.89 5.83 -6.65
CA LEU A 230 -20.94 5.23 -5.33
C LEU A 230 -20.87 3.72 -5.52
N GLU A 231 -19.73 3.15 -5.25
CA GLU A 231 -19.52 1.69 -5.21
C GLU A 231 -19.81 1.18 -3.80
N PHE A 232 -20.24 -0.07 -3.66
CA PHE A 232 -20.61 -0.64 -2.37
C PHE A 232 -20.68 -2.17 -2.40
N ALA A 233 -20.53 -2.78 -1.23
CA ALA A 233 -20.87 -4.18 -1.01
C ALA A 233 -22.39 -4.34 -0.99
N ALA A 234 -22.89 -5.36 -1.65
CA ALA A 234 -24.31 -5.55 -1.93
C ALA A 234 -24.75 -7.01 -1.80
N GLY A 235 -26.05 -7.19 -1.64
CA GLY A 235 -26.73 -8.49 -1.77
C GLY A 235 -26.82 -9.30 -0.48
N GLY A 236 -26.44 -8.76 0.65
CA GLY A 236 -26.31 -9.49 1.90
C GLY A 236 -25.06 -10.38 1.91
N VAL A 237 -24.85 -11.14 2.97
CA VAL A 237 -23.70 -12.04 3.12
C VAL A 237 -24.04 -13.43 2.56
N PRO A 238 -23.27 -13.98 1.57
CA PRO A 238 -22.05 -13.43 0.97
C PRO A 238 -22.32 -12.28 -0.02
N GLU A 239 -21.43 -11.29 0.01
CA GLU A 239 -21.54 -10.05 -0.71
C GLU A 239 -21.02 -10.11 -2.15
N PHE A 240 -21.42 -9.12 -2.96
CA PHE A 240 -20.84 -8.81 -4.25
C PHE A 240 -20.62 -7.30 -4.38
N TRP A 241 -19.73 -6.87 -5.27
CA TRP A 241 -19.45 -5.45 -5.50
C TRP A 241 -20.37 -4.87 -6.56
N ALA A 242 -21.02 -3.77 -6.24
CA ALA A 242 -21.97 -3.07 -7.10
C ALA A 242 -21.75 -1.56 -7.08
N TYR A 243 -22.43 -0.82 -7.94
CA TYR A 243 -22.36 0.63 -7.94
C TYR A 243 -23.64 1.30 -8.42
N SER A 244 -23.73 2.56 -8.02
CA SER A 244 -24.75 3.51 -8.47
C SER A 244 -24.09 4.81 -8.91
N THR A 245 -24.76 5.58 -9.76
CA THR A 245 -24.27 6.89 -10.23
C THR A 245 -25.28 7.99 -9.96
N ALA A 246 -24.82 9.24 -9.89
CA ALA A 246 -25.67 10.42 -9.75
C ALA A 246 -25.00 11.66 -10.36
N ASP A 247 -25.80 12.67 -10.70
CA ASP A 247 -25.33 13.99 -11.17
C ASP A 247 -25.01 14.91 -9.98
N LYS A 248 -25.45 14.55 -8.78
CA LYS A 248 -25.17 15.27 -7.53
C LYS A 248 -24.68 14.31 -6.47
N ILE A 249 -23.73 14.74 -5.67
CA ILE A 249 -23.14 13.91 -4.61
C ILE A 249 -24.16 13.36 -3.60
N THR A 250 -25.29 14.01 -3.43
CA THR A 250 -26.38 13.58 -2.54
C THR A 250 -27.50 12.83 -3.26
N GLY A 251 -27.31 12.47 -4.52
CA GLY A 251 -28.32 11.81 -5.34
C GLY A 251 -29.27 12.78 -6.05
N PRO A 252 -30.38 12.28 -6.64
CA PRO A 252 -30.80 10.89 -6.59
C PRO A 252 -29.81 9.94 -7.27
N TRP A 253 -29.63 8.77 -6.68
CA TRP A 253 -28.76 7.71 -7.19
C TRP A 253 -29.51 6.83 -8.19
N THR A 254 -28.78 6.25 -9.15
CA THR A 254 -29.30 5.28 -10.12
C THR A 254 -28.41 4.07 -10.13
N TYR A 255 -28.96 2.89 -9.84
CA TYR A 255 -28.23 1.62 -9.85
C TYR A 255 -27.74 1.27 -11.26
N GLN A 256 -26.48 0.91 -11.38
CA GLN A 256 -25.84 0.59 -12.65
C GLN A 256 -25.55 -0.91 -12.80
N GLY A 257 -25.46 -1.66 -11.71
CA GLY A 257 -25.23 -3.10 -11.75
C GLY A 257 -24.06 -3.58 -10.90
N LYS A 258 -23.71 -4.85 -11.14
CA LYS A 258 -22.59 -5.51 -10.49
C LYS A 258 -21.29 -5.16 -11.19
N VAL A 259 -20.26 -4.90 -10.40
CA VAL A 259 -18.89 -4.72 -10.85
C VAL A 259 -18.11 -6.02 -10.72
N MET A 260 -18.33 -6.77 -9.62
CA MET A 260 -17.61 -8.00 -9.32
C MET A 260 -18.52 -8.95 -8.52
N GLY A 261 -18.33 -10.26 -8.64
CA GLY A 261 -19.09 -11.26 -7.90
C GLY A 261 -18.65 -11.39 -6.44
N GLN A 262 -19.03 -12.50 -5.80
CA GLN A 262 -18.56 -12.85 -4.46
C GLN A 262 -17.03 -13.07 -4.48
N ALA A 263 -16.33 -12.49 -3.51
CA ALA A 263 -14.90 -12.66 -3.37
C ALA A 263 -14.50 -14.12 -3.08
N ASP A 264 -13.41 -14.56 -3.71
CA ASP A 264 -12.89 -15.90 -3.54
C ASP A 264 -12.48 -16.16 -2.08
N ASN A 265 -13.05 -17.20 -1.47
CA ASN A 265 -12.80 -17.61 -0.08
C ASN A 265 -13.06 -16.50 0.96
N SER A 266 -13.93 -15.54 0.64
CA SER A 266 -14.44 -14.52 1.56
C SER A 266 -15.95 -14.38 1.41
N PHE A 267 -16.64 -14.06 2.49
CA PHE A 267 -18.06 -13.78 2.48
C PHE A 267 -18.36 -12.27 2.46
N THR A 268 -17.34 -11.44 2.67
CA THR A 268 -17.39 -9.98 2.49
C THR A 268 -16.56 -9.56 1.29
N ILE A 269 -16.86 -8.38 0.74
CA ILE A 269 -16.05 -7.70 -0.26
C ILE A 269 -16.02 -6.20 0.06
N HIS A 270 -14.83 -5.61 0.11
CA HIS A 270 -14.63 -4.18 0.36
C HIS A 270 -13.46 -3.69 -0.47
N GLY A 271 -13.54 -2.46 -0.95
CA GLY A 271 -12.48 -1.86 -1.74
C GLY A 271 -12.90 -0.55 -2.38
N GLY A 272 -12.38 -0.26 -3.57
CA GLY A 272 -12.74 0.93 -4.31
C GLY A 272 -11.97 1.12 -5.59
N SER A 273 -12.59 1.81 -6.53
CA SER A 273 -11.95 2.20 -7.79
C SER A 273 -11.11 3.45 -7.63
N VAL A 274 -9.98 3.48 -8.35
CA VAL A 274 -9.08 4.64 -8.42
C VAL A 274 -8.50 4.74 -9.83
N GLU A 275 -8.24 5.99 -10.27
CA GLU A 275 -7.45 6.27 -11.46
C GLU A 275 -6.03 6.62 -11.06
N PHE A 276 -5.04 5.98 -11.69
CA PHE A 276 -3.63 6.28 -11.51
C PHE A 276 -2.91 6.27 -12.85
N ARG A 277 -2.28 7.38 -13.20
CA ARG A 277 -1.54 7.57 -14.47
C ARG A 277 -2.34 7.21 -15.73
N GLY A 278 -3.65 7.51 -15.74
CA GLY A 278 -4.54 7.25 -16.86
C GLY A 278 -5.06 5.81 -16.96
N HIS A 279 -4.77 4.98 -15.98
CA HIS A 279 -5.27 3.62 -15.86
C HIS A 279 -6.29 3.54 -14.71
N HIS A 280 -7.33 2.72 -14.86
CA HIS A 280 -8.35 2.53 -13.83
C HIS A 280 -8.17 1.18 -13.15
N TYR A 281 -8.19 1.19 -11.82
CA TYR A 281 -7.99 0.01 -10.99
C TYR A 281 -9.14 -0.15 -10.00
N LEU A 282 -9.56 -1.38 -9.79
CA LEU A 282 -10.41 -1.78 -8.68
C LEU A 282 -9.55 -2.51 -7.65
N PHE A 283 -9.48 -1.98 -6.46
CA PHE A 283 -8.94 -2.67 -5.28
C PHE A 283 -10.09 -3.41 -4.58
N TYR A 284 -9.81 -4.59 -4.07
CA TYR A 284 -10.76 -5.42 -3.32
C TYR A 284 -9.98 -6.39 -2.44
N HIS A 285 -10.67 -7.18 -1.61
CA HIS A 285 -10.03 -8.24 -0.85
C HIS A 285 -10.60 -9.63 -1.15
N ASN A 286 -9.81 -10.68 -0.88
CA ASN A 286 -10.24 -12.07 -0.88
C ASN A 286 -9.54 -12.87 0.25
N GLY A 287 -9.94 -14.13 0.44
CA GLY A 287 -9.34 -15.01 1.45
C GLY A 287 -8.34 -16.03 0.89
N LYS A 288 -7.54 -15.68 -0.14
CA LYS A 288 -6.68 -16.63 -0.88
C LYS A 288 -5.24 -16.74 -0.37
N LEU A 289 -4.78 -15.90 0.54
CA LEU A 289 -3.48 -16.16 1.18
C LEU A 289 -3.50 -17.52 1.91
N PRO A 290 -2.34 -18.15 2.09
CA PRO A 290 -2.25 -19.35 2.91
C PRO A 290 -2.91 -19.15 4.28
N ASN A 291 -3.76 -20.10 4.70
CA ASN A 291 -4.59 -20.03 5.90
C ASN A 291 -5.61 -18.86 5.93
N GLY A 292 -5.84 -18.21 4.79
CA GLY A 292 -6.81 -17.15 4.64
C GLY A 292 -8.27 -17.62 4.65
N GLY A 293 -9.20 -16.70 4.70
CA GLY A 293 -10.64 -16.95 4.78
C GLY A 293 -11.42 -15.68 5.04
N GLY A 294 -12.70 -15.81 5.41
CA GLY A 294 -13.58 -14.66 5.60
C GLY A 294 -13.19 -13.69 6.73
N TYR A 295 -12.34 -14.11 7.66
CA TYR A 295 -11.79 -13.29 8.74
C TYR A 295 -10.27 -13.09 8.63
N LYS A 296 -9.67 -13.48 7.50
CA LYS A 296 -8.24 -13.37 7.18
C LYS A 296 -8.12 -13.03 5.69
N ARG A 297 -8.42 -11.81 5.38
CA ARG A 297 -8.59 -11.32 4.01
C ARG A 297 -7.32 -10.60 3.55
N ALA A 298 -7.10 -10.56 2.25
CA ALA A 298 -5.92 -9.93 1.68
C ALA A 298 -6.27 -9.12 0.43
N THR A 299 -5.63 -7.97 0.29
CA THR A 299 -5.84 -7.03 -0.81
C THR A 299 -5.45 -7.61 -2.16
N CYS A 300 -6.33 -7.42 -3.12
CA CYS A 300 -6.18 -7.74 -4.53
C CYS A 300 -6.45 -6.51 -5.41
N ILE A 301 -6.06 -6.59 -6.67
CA ILE A 301 -6.22 -5.50 -7.65
C ILE A 301 -6.53 -6.05 -9.02
N GLU A 302 -7.48 -5.42 -9.73
CA GLU A 302 -7.72 -5.63 -11.16
C GLU A 302 -7.66 -4.29 -11.89
N GLU A 303 -7.13 -4.30 -13.10
CA GLU A 303 -7.19 -3.17 -14.02
C GLU A 303 -8.41 -3.30 -14.94
N TYR A 304 -9.10 -2.18 -15.21
CA TYR A 304 -10.22 -2.16 -16.13
C TYR A 304 -10.22 -0.91 -17.01
N THR A 305 -10.88 -1.01 -18.15
CA THR A 305 -11.18 0.15 -19.01
C THR A 305 -12.66 0.46 -18.88
N PRO A 306 -13.05 1.66 -18.45
CA PRO A 306 -14.43 2.08 -18.47
C PRO A 306 -15.05 1.95 -19.86
N ASN A 307 -16.33 1.61 -19.95
CA ASN A 307 -17.05 1.59 -21.21
C ASN A 307 -17.22 3.02 -21.76
N GLU A 308 -17.54 3.16 -23.04
CA GLU A 308 -17.72 4.46 -23.71
C GLU A 308 -18.79 5.36 -23.05
N ASP A 309 -19.78 4.77 -22.42
CA ASP A 309 -20.84 5.48 -21.68
C ASP A 309 -20.44 5.85 -20.24
N GLY A 310 -19.20 5.55 -19.86
CA GLY A 310 -18.68 5.75 -18.52
C GLY A 310 -19.08 4.66 -17.51
N SER A 311 -19.77 3.59 -17.91
CA SER A 311 -20.09 2.50 -17.01
C SER A 311 -18.84 1.67 -16.67
N ILE A 312 -18.90 0.98 -15.52
CA ILE A 312 -17.83 0.08 -15.07
C ILE A 312 -18.17 -1.33 -15.61
N PRO A 313 -17.25 -1.98 -16.35
CA PRO A 313 -17.48 -3.33 -16.84
C PRO A 313 -17.51 -4.33 -15.68
N PHE A 314 -18.24 -5.45 -15.87
CA PHE A 314 -18.16 -6.57 -14.93
C PHE A 314 -16.76 -7.21 -14.98
N MET A 315 -16.08 -7.30 -13.84
CA MET A 315 -14.74 -7.88 -13.69
C MET A 315 -14.79 -9.26 -13.05
N LYS A 316 -13.79 -10.08 -13.40
CA LYS A 316 -13.54 -11.38 -12.78
C LYS A 316 -12.33 -11.30 -11.87
N PHE A 317 -12.36 -12.02 -10.79
CA PHE A 317 -11.18 -12.23 -9.95
C PHE A 317 -10.08 -12.92 -10.74
N THR A 318 -8.86 -12.40 -10.67
CA THR A 318 -7.69 -13.06 -11.27
C THR A 318 -6.59 -13.28 -10.23
N ALA A 319 -5.81 -14.33 -10.42
CA ALA A 319 -4.57 -14.51 -9.68
C ALA A 319 -3.43 -13.67 -10.30
N LYS A 320 -3.61 -13.18 -11.54
CA LYS A 320 -2.56 -12.50 -12.30
C LYS A 320 -2.26 -11.10 -11.75
N GLY A 321 -3.29 -10.35 -11.31
CA GLY A 321 -3.15 -8.94 -10.98
C GLY A 321 -2.87 -8.09 -12.23
N VAL A 322 -2.08 -7.03 -12.06
CA VAL A 322 -1.85 -5.99 -13.08
C VAL A 322 -0.43 -6.00 -13.66
N GLU A 323 -0.23 -5.29 -14.77
CA GLU A 323 1.11 -5.10 -15.35
C GLU A 323 1.80 -3.85 -14.75
N PRO A 324 3.15 -3.80 -14.74
CA PRO A 324 3.88 -2.65 -14.22
C PRO A 324 3.67 -1.43 -15.11
N LEU A 325 3.43 -0.27 -14.52
CA LEU A 325 3.37 1.01 -15.24
C LEU A 325 4.76 1.54 -15.61
N GLN A 326 5.78 1.14 -14.87
CA GLN A 326 7.18 1.48 -15.11
C GLN A 326 8.10 0.41 -14.52
N ASN A 327 9.34 0.40 -14.96
CA ASN A 327 10.38 -0.44 -14.37
C ASN A 327 10.95 0.23 -13.10
N LEU A 328 11.39 -0.59 -12.15
CA LEU A 328 12.09 -0.13 -10.97
C LEU A 328 13.58 0.07 -11.29
N ASP A 329 14.12 1.22 -10.90
CA ASP A 329 15.55 1.55 -11.04
C ASP A 329 16.37 0.96 -9.86
N PRO A 330 17.21 -0.05 -10.09
CA PRO A 330 18.01 -0.68 -9.04
C PRO A 330 19.21 0.18 -8.59
N TYR A 331 19.54 1.24 -9.29
CA TYR A 331 20.68 2.11 -9.03
C TYR A 331 20.34 3.24 -8.05
N THR A 332 19.09 3.42 -7.70
CA THR A 332 18.64 4.23 -6.57
C THR A 332 18.46 3.37 -5.33
N LEU A 333 18.54 3.97 -4.14
CA LEU A 333 18.30 3.25 -2.90
C LEU A 333 16.86 2.72 -2.87
N GLN A 334 16.71 1.42 -2.63
CA GLN A 334 15.43 0.74 -2.52
C GLN A 334 15.25 0.24 -1.09
N GLU A 335 14.06 0.41 -0.54
CA GLU A 335 13.68 -0.20 0.72
C GLU A 335 13.52 -1.72 0.53
N ALA A 336 13.96 -2.52 1.50
CA ALA A 336 13.86 -3.99 1.41
C ALA A 336 12.40 -4.46 1.45
N GLU A 337 11.53 -3.69 2.06
CA GLU A 337 10.08 -3.88 2.09
C GLU A 337 9.35 -3.41 0.82
N THR A 338 10.07 -3.04 -0.25
CA THR A 338 9.52 -2.87 -1.60
C THR A 338 9.40 -4.23 -2.27
N ILE A 339 8.21 -4.81 -2.23
CA ILE A 339 7.96 -6.23 -2.49
C ILE A 339 6.85 -6.40 -3.52
N ASN A 340 7.09 -7.27 -4.51
CA ASN A 340 6.03 -7.78 -5.38
C ASN A 340 5.39 -9.05 -4.80
N GLN A 341 6.23 -9.95 -4.29
CA GLN A 341 5.79 -11.21 -3.69
C GLN A 341 6.83 -11.70 -2.69
N SER A 342 6.38 -12.35 -1.64
CA SER A 342 7.25 -12.90 -0.60
C SER A 342 6.66 -14.17 0.01
N SER A 343 7.46 -14.86 0.80
CA SER A 343 7.03 -15.95 1.65
C SER A 343 7.91 -16.03 2.89
N GLY A 344 7.29 -16.15 4.05
CA GLY A 344 7.93 -16.41 5.34
C GLY A 344 8.46 -15.18 6.07
N ILE A 345 8.65 -14.07 5.38
CA ILE A 345 9.14 -12.82 5.94
C ILE A 345 7.99 -12.00 6.55
N LEU A 346 8.35 -10.95 7.29
CA LEU A 346 7.42 -9.95 7.80
C LEU A 346 8.04 -8.55 7.63
N CYS A 347 7.26 -7.57 7.16
CA CYS A 347 7.65 -6.17 7.20
C CYS A 347 7.26 -5.56 8.56
N GLN A 348 8.15 -4.79 9.17
CA GLN A 348 7.93 -4.15 10.46
C GLN A 348 8.49 -2.74 10.47
N GLY A 349 7.95 -1.89 11.33
CA GLY A 349 8.42 -0.52 11.53
C GLY A 349 7.31 0.51 11.61
N ASP A 350 7.72 1.75 11.69
CA ASP A 350 6.86 2.92 11.78
C ASP A 350 7.32 4.02 10.79
N HIS A 351 6.79 5.23 10.95
CA HIS A 351 7.13 6.39 10.12
C HIS A 351 8.62 6.82 10.18
N THR A 352 9.42 6.26 11.07
CA THR A 352 10.85 6.59 11.21
C THR A 352 11.75 5.61 10.47
N GLN A 353 11.44 4.33 10.51
CA GLN A 353 12.14 3.26 9.82
C GLN A 353 11.24 2.04 9.67
N CYS A 354 11.22 1.46 8.47
CA CYS A 354 10.67 0.15 8.20
C CYS A 354 11.81 -0.80 7.77
N TYR A 355 11.60 -2.09 7.92
CA TYR A 355 12.55 -3.12 7.52
C TYR A 355 11.87 -4.48 7.40
N VAL A 356 12.48 -5.39 6.67
CA VAL A 356 12.06 -6.79 6.60
C VAL A 356 12.69 -7.57 7.73
N THR A 357 11.90 -8.36 8.44
CA THR A 357 12.31 -9.20 9.57
C THR A 357 11.74 -10.62 9.44
N ASN A 358 11.91 -11.44 10.47
CA ASN A 358 11.46 -12.85 10.52
C ASN A 358 12.01 -13.73 9.39
N ILE A 359 13.09 -13.30 8.75
CA ILE A 359 13.72 -14.00 7.64
C ILE A 359 14.25 -15.36 8.13
N SER A 360 13.84 -16.44 7.47
CA SER A 360 14.27 -17.80 7.76
C SER A 360 14.84 -18.49 6.51
N ARG A 361 15.34 -19.70 6.67
CA ARG A 361 15.81 -20.50 5.53
C ARG A 361 14.66 -20.74 4.57
N ASP A 362 14.95 -20.64 3.28
CA ASP A 362 14.02 -20.88 2.17
C ASP A 362 12.91 -19.80 2.00
N ASP A 363 12.89 -18.77 2.83
CA ASP A 363 12.09 -17.59 2.59
C ASP A 363 12.61 -16.82 1.39
N TYR A 364 11.76 -15.96 0.82
CA TYR A 364 12.18 -15.14 -0.30
C TYR A 364 11.43 -13.81 -0.37
N ILE A 365 12.06 -12.85 -1.04
CA ILE A 365 11.48 -11.59 -1.49
C ILE A 365 11.66 -11.53 -3.00
N ARG A 366 10.60 -11.18 -3.73
CA ARG A 366 10.66 -10.89 -5.16
C ARG A 366 10.31 -9.42 -5.41
N VAL A 367 11.11 -8.79 -6.27
CA VAL A 367 10.85 -7.46 -6.85
C VAL A 367 10.67 -7.65 -8.34
N ARG A 368 9.58 -7.15 -8.89
CA ARG A 368 9.23 -7.35 -10.30
C ARG A 368 9.70 -6.18 -11.16
N SER A 369 10.04 -6.46 -12.43
CA SER A 369 10.33 -5.45 -13.44
C SER A 369 11.46 -4.49 -13.07
N VAL A 370 12.60 -5.03 -12.60
CA VAL A 370 13.80 -4.26 -12.23
C VAL A 370 14.65 -4.08 -13.48
N ASP A 371 14.94 -2.82 -13.88
CA ASP A 371 15.68 -2.50 -15.10
C ASP A 371 17.15 -2.20 -14.81
N PHE A 372 18.01 -3.15 -15.16
CA PHE A 372 19.45 -3.04 -15.03
C PHE A 372 20.14 -2.38 -16.26
N GLY A 373 19.36 -2.08 -17.31
CA GLY A 373 19.89 -1.53 -18.57
C GLY A 373 20.87 -2.48 -19.28
N ASP A 374 21.49 -1.98 -20.36
CA ASP A 374 22.39 -2.76 -21.19
C ASP A 374 23.77 -3.00 -20.55
N VAL A 375 24.29 -2.02 -19.78
CA VAL A 375 25.58 -2.12 -19.09
C VAL A 375 25.51 -3.11 -17.94
N GLY A 376 24.40 -3.09 -17.21
CA GLY A 376 24.12 -3.98 -16.12
C GLY A 376 24.83 -3.62 -14.80
N ALA A 377 24.41 -4.31 -13.74
CA ALA A 377 24.96 -4.18 -12.41
C ALA A 377 26.11 -5.16 -12.19
N THR A 378 27.19 -4.73 -11.53
CA THR A 378 28.37 -5.55 -11.18
C THR A 378 28.56 -5.73 -9.69
N SER A 379 27.96 -4.86 -8.87
CA SER A 379 28.02 -4.96 -7.41
C SER A 379 26.67 -4.65 -6.76
N PHE A 380 26.57 -4.99 -5.49
CA PHE A 380 25.38 -4.83 -4.65
C PHE A 380 25.80 -4.39 -3.26
N LYS A 381 25.03 -3.48 -2.68
CA LYS A 381 25.12 -3.12 -1.28
C LYS A 381 23.77 -3.19 -0.59
N ALA A 382 23.77 -3.41 0.70
CA ALA A 382 22.57 -3.50 1.52
C ALA A 382 22.85 -3.14 2.97
N THR A 383 21.83 -2.68 3.69
CA THR A 383 21.89 -2.47 5.13
C THR A 383 21.16 -3.62 5.82
N VAL A 384 21.89 -4.28 6.74
CA VAL A 384 21.38 -5.47 7.45
C VAL A 384 21.72 -5.38 8.94
N ARG A 385 20.96 -6.12 9.76
CA ARG A 385 21.22 -6.32 11.19
C ARG A 385 21.03 -7.79 11.50
N ALA A 386 22.06 -8.47 12.01
CA ALA A 386 22.08 -9.92 12.20
C ALA A 386 22.58 -10.33 13.58
N ASP A 387 21.84 -11.22 14.24
CA ASP A 387 22.26 -11.84 15.51
C ASP A 387 23.04 -13.14 15.29
N GLN A 388 22.99 -13.69 14.09
CA GLN A 388 23.62 -14.97 13.74
C GLN A 388 24.13 -14.95 12.31
N LYS A 389 25.00 -15.90 11.99
CA LYS A 389 25.53 -16.09 10.65
C LYS A 389 24.45 -16.50 9.67
N ALA A 390 24.32 -15.75 8.56
CA ALA A 390 23.35 -15.98 7.52
C ALA A 390 23.96 -15.83 6.12
N THR A 391 23.24 -16.26 5.08
CA THR A 391 23.65 -16.03 3.70
C THR A 391 22.49 -15.42 2.92
N LEU A 392 22.75 -14.30 2.27
CA LEU A 392 21.91 -13.65 1.28
C LEU A 392 22.32 -14.11 -0.11
N TYR A 393 21.34 -14.54 -0.92
CA TYR A 393 21.51 -14.85 -2.35
C TYR A 393 20.69 -13.89 -3.19
N ILE A 394 21.29 -13.38 -4.25
CA ILE A 394 20.64 -12.59 -5.29
C ILE A 394 20.40 -13.50 -6.48
N ARG A 395 19.16 -13.58 -6.97
CA ARG A 395 18.77 -14.40 -8.10
C ARG A 395 17.95 -13.56 -9.09
N THR A 396 17.85 -14.04 -10.32
CA THR A 396 16.98 -13.48 -11.35
C THR A 396 15.92 -14.48 -11.80
N GLY A 397 14.73 -13.98 -12.16
CA GLY A 397 13.60 -14.76 -12.66
C GLY A 397 12.74 -15.37 -11.56
N SER A 398 13.26 -16.33 -10.81
CA SER A 398 12.51 -17.05 -9.78
C SER A 398 13.37 -17.44 -8.57
N LYS A 399 12.74 -17.92 -7.51
CA LYS A 399 13.37 -18.47 -6.29
C LYS A 399 14.40 -19.59 -6.60
N SER A 400 14.22 -20.34 -7.69
CA SER A 400 15.16 -21.33 -8.19
C SER A 400 16.04 -20.84 -9.35
N GLY A 401 15.93 -19.55 -9.70
CA GLY A 401 16.71 -18.93 -10.77
C GLY A 401 18.21 -18.89 -10.50
N SER A 402 18.98 -18.50 -11.52
CA SER A 402 20.44 -18.45 -11.42
C SER A 402 20.89 -17.48 -10.34
N VAL A 403 21.85 -17.91 -9.50
CA VAL A 403 22.49 -17.05 -8.50
C VAL A 403 23.41 -16.06 -9.21
N LYS A 404 23.20 -14.79 -8.96
CA LYS A 404 23.99 -13.65 -9.47
C LYS A 404 24.87 -13.03 -8.41
N GLY A 405 24.53 -13.22 -7.14
CA GLY A 405 25.29 -12.75 -6.01
C GLY A 405 25.07 -13.63 -4.79
N ARG A 406 26.10 -13.69 -3.93
CA ARG A 406 26.06 -14.40 -2.66
C ARG A 406 26.93 -13.67 -1.65
N TYR A 407 26.37 -13.44 -0.47
CA TYR A 407 27.13 -12.84 0.63
C TYR A 407 26.84 -13.55 1.95
N THR A 408 27.90 -13.81 2.74
CA THR A 408 27.77 -14.34 4.08
C THR A 408 27.75 -13.17 5.06
N ILE A 409 26.62 -12.99 5.73
CA ILE A 409 26.43 -11.98 6.77
C ILE A 409 26.93 -12.59 8.08
N GLU A 410 27.91 -11.94 8.70
CA GLU A 410 28.36 -12.26 10.05
C GLU A 410 27.51 -11.49 11.08
N PRO A 411 27.41 -11.93 12.35
CA PRO A 411 26.70 -11.20 13.40
C PRO A 411 27.12 -9.73 13.48
N THR A 412 26.17 -8.84 13.71
CA THR A 412 26.39 -7.39 13.72
C THR A 412 26.28 -6.76 15.12
N ASP A 413 26.17 -7.60 16.17
CA ASP A 413 26.04 -7.18 17.56
C ASP A 413 24.83 -6.25 17.82
N GLY A 414 23.74 -6.47 17.08
CA GLY A 414 22.51 -5.68 17.17
C GLY A 414 22.54 -4.36 16.38
N GLU A 415 23.65 -4.04 15.70
CA GLU A 415 23.81 -2.80 14.95
C GLU A 415 23.47 -2.98 13.47
N TRP A 416 22.92 -1.93 12.86
CA TRP A 416 22.76 -1.87 11.41
C TRP A 416 24.12 -1.70 10.74
N ARG A 417 24.44 -2.57 9.76
CA ARG A 417 25.69 -2.54 9.00
C ARG A 417 25.42 -2.57 7.50
N GLU A 418 26.14 -1.74 6.77
CA GLU A 418 26.20 -1.83 5.32
C GLU A 418 27.11 -2.99 4.92
N ILE A 419 26.61 -3.87 4.06
CA ILE A 419 27.37 -4.91 3.37
C ILE A 419 27.50 -4.51 1.90
N CYS A 420 28.64 -4.79 1.28
CA CYS A 420 28.91 -4.52 -0.12
C CYS A 420 29.72 -5.65 -0.74
N PHE A 421 29.33 -6.11 -1.94
CA PHE A 421 30.04 -7.20 -2.62
C PHE A 421 29.82 -7.21 -4.12
N ASP A 422 30.77 -7.79 -4.85
CA ASP A 422 30.68 -7.98 -6.29
C ASP A 422 29.73 -9.14 -6.65
N LEU A 423 28.97 -8.95 -7.71
CA LEU A 423 28.16 -10.02 -8.30
C LEU A 423 29.06 -11.06 -8.98
N THR A 424 28.60 -12.31 -9.01
CA THR A 424 29.31 -13.41 -9.69
C THR A 424 29.22 -13.29 -11.20
N ALA A 425 28.24 -12.56 -11.71
CA ALA A 425 28.07 -12.19 -13.11
C ALA A 425 27.17 -10.96 -13.20
N PRO A 426 27.40 -10.05 -14.15
CA PRO A 426 26.53 -8.88 -14.33
C PRO A 426 25.06 -9.26 -14.50
N ILE A 427 24.17 -8.42 -14.02
CA ILE A 427 22.74 -8.51 -14.26
C ILE A 427 22.38 -7.41 -15.25
N THR A 428 21.78 -7.76 -16.40
CA THR A 428 21.43 -6.82 -17.47
C THR A 428 19.95 -6.92 -17.86
N GLY A 429 19.43 -5.87 -18.50
CA GLY A 429 18.06 -5.78 -18.98
C GLY A 429 17.04 -5.79 -17.87
N VAL A 430 15.76 -5.93 -18.21
CA VAL A 430 14.66 -5.99 -17.23
C VAL A 430 14.54 -7.40 -16.67
N GLN A 431 14.59 -7.51 -15.35
CA GLN A 431 14.57 -8.77 -14.61
C GLN A 431 13.56 -8.76 -13.48
N ASN A 432 13.06 -9.92 -13.10
CA ASN A 432 12.50 -10.14 -11.78
C ASN A 432 13.66 -10.49 -10.85
N LEU A 433 13.88 -9.66 -9.85
CA LEU A 433 14.91 -9.84 -8.83
C LEU A 433 14.33 -10.69 -7.68
N VAL A 434 15.11 -11.66 -7.19
CA VAL A 434 14.70 -12.51 -6.08
C VAL A 434 15.82 -12.61 -5.04
N PHE A 435 15.54 -12.21 -3.83
CA PHE A 435 16.38 -12.46 -2.67
C PHE A 435 15.94 -13.76 -2.02
N THR A 436 16.88 -14.66 -1.74
CA THR A 436 16.67 -15.89 -0.99
C THR A 436 17.69 -16.01 0.12
N PHE A 437 17.37 -16.75 1.17
CA PHE A 437 18.13 -16.73 2.41
C PHE A 437 18.49 -18.14 2.87
N SER A 438 19.63 -18.27 3.54
CA SER A 438 19.98 -19.51 4.24
C SER A 438 20.76 -19.24 5.52
N GLY A 439 20.60 -20.13 6.48
CA GLY A 439 21.22 -20.07 7.79
C GLY A 439 20.68 -21.18 8.69
N SER A 440 21.08 -21.20 9.94
CA SER A 440 20.56 -22.12 10.95
C SER A 440 19.66 -21.38 11.92
N GLY A 441 18.42 -21.80 12.07
CA GLY A 441 17.45 -21.15 12.97
C GLY A 441 16.41 -20.28 12.24
N LYS A 442 15.73 -19.44 13.02
CA LYS A 442 14.72 -18.46 12.58
C LYS A 442 15.27 -17.06 12.78
N SER A 443 14.65 -16.08 12.14
CA SER A 443 15.03 -14.66 12.25
C SER A 443 16.53 -14.46 12.00
N LEU A 444 16.97 -14.84 10.79
CA LEU A 444 18.38 -14.87 10.42
C LEU A 444 19.03 -13.49 10.48
N PHE A 445 18.32 -12.48 10.01
CA PHE A 445 18.74 -11.07 10.02
C PHE A 445 17.55 -10.17 9.66
N ASP A 446 17.66 -8.90 9.96
CA ASP A 446 16.79 -7.84 9.48
C ASP A 446 17.42 -7.17 8.26
N PHE A 447 16.58 -6.76 7.29
CA PHE A 447 16.99 -6.21 6.02
C PHE A 447 16.26 -4.86 5.79
N ASP A 448 17.01 -3.76 5.74
CA ASP A 448 16.50 -2.39 5.70
C ASP A 448 16.38 -1.84 4.27
N ASN A 449 17.50 -1.88 3.53
CA ASN A 449 17.55 -1.33 2.18
C ASN A 449 18.61 -2.00 1.32
N TRP A 450 18.54 -1.73 0.00
CA TRP A 450 19.51 -2.25 -0.96
C TRP A 450 19.71 -1.32 -2.16
N GLN A 451 20.84 -1.47 -2.84
CA GLN A 451 21.15 -0.75 -4.07
C GLN A 451 22.17 -1.54 -4.89
N PHE A 452 22.02 -1.52 -6.20
CA PHE A 452 23.03 -2.02 -7.13
C PHE A 452 23.94 -0.92 -7.65
N SER A 453 25.12 -1.32 -8.19
CA SER A 453 26.04 -0.41 -8.86
C SER A 453 26.59 -1.05 -10.13
N GLN A 454 26.87 -0.21 -11.11
CA GLN A 454 27.60 -0.59 -12.34
C GLN A 454 29.13 -0.65 -12.08
N GLN A 455 29.60 -0.21 -10.92
CA GLN A 455 31.00 -0.25 -10.51
C GLN A 455 31.24 -1.42 -9.56
N PRO A 456 32.44 -2.04 -9.57
CA PRO A 456 32.82 -3.04 -8.57
C PRO A 456 32.76 -2.50 -7.14
N ALA A 457 32.46 -3.40 -6.19
CA ALA A 457 32.34 -3.07 -4.75
C ALA A 457 33.64 -2.54 -4.13
N HIS A 458 34.79 -2.95 -4.65
CA HIS A 458 36.12 -2.60 -4.14
C HIS A 458 36.83 -1.50 -4.95
N VAL A 459 36.16 -0.80 -5.85
CA VAL A 459 36.65 0.49 -6.24
C VAL A 459 36.45 1.39 -5.01
N GLU A 460 37.49 1.44 -4.12
CA GLU A 460 37.70 2.64 -3.32
C GLU A 460 37.46 3.79 -4.28
N ALA A 461 36.39 4.57 -4.07
CA ALA A 461 36.24 5.84 -4.77
C ALA A 461 37.62 6.46 -4.60
N ALA A 462 38.37 6.56 -5.72
CA ALA A 462 39.71 7.19 -5.71
C ALA A 462 39.46 8.44 -4.92
N THR A 463 40.01 8.50 -3.72
CA THR A 463 39.66 9.47 -2.71
C THR A 463 39.63 10.82 -3.40
N ALA A 464 38.47 11.22 -3.89
CA ALA A 464 38.19 12.62 -4.07
C ALA A 464 38.52 13.15 -2.67
N ARG A 465 39.70 13.67 -2.49
CA ARG A 465 40.10 14.43 -1.30
C ARG A 465 38.82 15.14 -0.91
N PRO A 466 38.25 14.91 0.29
CA PRO A 466 37.00 15.51 0.63
C PRO A 466 37.17 16.99 0.29
N ALA A 467 36.42 17.47 -0.72
CA ALA A 467 36.53 18.85 -1.18
C ALA A 467 36.33 19.62 0.11
N ALA A 468 37.39 20.29 0.57
CA ALA A 468 37.51 20.80 1.93
C ALA A 468 36.20 21.49 2.21
N ALA A 469 35.42 20.98 3.16
CA ALA A 469 34.00 21.30 3.28
C ALA A 469 33.87 22.81 3.28
N GLU A 470 33.32 23.38 2.20
CA GLU A 470 33.27 24.82 2.00
C GLU A 470 32.53 25.43 3.18
N SER A 471 33.22 26.32 3.89
CA SER A 471 32.64 27.03 5.01
C SER A 471 32.21 28.43 4.56
N TYR A 472 31.06 28.84 5.04
CA TYR A 472 30.43 30.13 4.73
C TYR A 472 30.25 30.93 6.00
N ASP A 473 30.32 32.26 5.93
CA ASP A 473 29.92 33.13 7.02
C ASP A 473 28.40 33.19 7.18
N LEU A 474 27.93 33.86 8.22
CA LEU A 474 26.48 33.99 8.48
C LEU A 474 25.71 34.78 7.40
N LEU A 475 26.39 35.44 6.50
CA LEU A 475 25.84 36.17 5.35
C LEU A 475 25.87 35.32 4.07
N GLY A 476 26.28 34.04 4.16
CA GLY A 476 26.34 33.12 3.02
C GLY A 476 27.55 33.34 2.11
N ARG A 477 28.56 34.11 2.53
CA ARG A 477 29.78 34.33 1.75
C ARG A 477 30.79 33.24 2.03
N ARG A 478 31.37 32.66 1.00
CA ARG A 478 32.42 31.62 1.11
C ARG A 478 33.66 32.14 1.83
N ILE A 479 34.09 31.44 2.87
CA ILE A 479 35.31 31.74 3.61
C ILE A 479 36.48 31.16 2.82
N LYS A 480 37.46 32.02 2.42
CA LYS A 480 38.71 31.58 1.79
C LYS A 480 39.77 31.39 2.88
N GLY A 481 40.25 30.15 3.02
CA GLY A 481 41.24 29.79 4.05
C GLY A 481 40.61 29.19 5.31
N THR A 482 41.43 29.02 6.36
CA THR A 482 40.99 28.46 7.64
C THR A 482 40.21 29.53 8.42
N PRO A 483 38.98 29.25 8.87
CA PRO A 483 38.23 30.21 9.71
C PRO A 483 38.99 30.49 11.01
N HIS A 484 38.88 31.71 11.50
CA HIS A 484 39.50 32.09 12.80
C HIS A 484 38.75 31.37 13.94
N ARG A 485 39.50 30.95 14.95
CA ARG A 485 38.98 30.31 16.15
C ARG A 485 37.87 31.18 16.78
N GLY A 486 36.74 30.55 17.07
CA GLY A 486 35.56 31.21 17.64
C GLY A 486 34.67 31.95 16.62
N MET A 487 34.95 31.90 15.32
CA MET A 487 34.07 32.41 14.29
C MET A 487 32.90 31.45 14.07
N VAL A 488 31.66 31.97 13.98
CA VAL A 488 30.53 31.15 13.62
C VAL A 488 30.52 30.91 12.12
N VAL A 489 30.61 29.66 11.72
CA VAL A 489 30.66 29.25 10.32
C VAL A 489 29.51 28.29 9.99
N VAL A 490 29.12 28.25 8.73
CA VAL A 490 28.15 27.29 8.20
C VAL A 490 28.87 26.32 7.30
N THR A 491 28.92 25.03 7.70
CA THR A 491 29.51 23.96 6.91
C THR A 491 28.48 22.87 6.73
N LYS A 492 28.27 22.39 5.50
CA LYS A 492 27.21 21.39 5.18
C LYS A 492 25.82 21.77 5.73
N GLY A 493 25.48 23.10 5.67
CA GLY A 493 24.21 23.61 6.14
C GLY A 493 24.05 23.72 7.67
N ARG A 494 25.06 23.37 8.47
CA ARG A 494 25.03 23.47 9.95
C ARG A 494 25.93 24.59 10.45
N LYS A 495 25.42 25.34 11.45
CA LYS A 495 26.20 26.38 12.15
C LYS A 495 27.01 25.74 13.26
N HIS A 496 28.29 26.12 13.34
CA HIS A 496 29.21 25.71 14.44
C HIS A 496 30.27 26.79 14.64
N LEU A 497 30.97 26.74 15.76
CA LEU A 497 32.14 27.59 16.01
C LEU A 497 33.38 26.93 15.36
N ALA A 498 34.18 27.72 14.67
CA ALA A 498 35.48 27.25 14.19
C ALA A 498 36.43 27.03 15.40
N GLU A 499 37.04 25.86 15.46
CA GLU A 499 38.01 25.46 16.51
C GLU A 499 39.39 26.07 16.32
#